data_0eef45b36d0b968cef58ba402bc0d3a1
#
_entry.id   0eef45b36d0b968cef58ba402bc0d3a1
#
_cell.length_a   1.000
_cell.length_b   1.000
_cell.length_c   1.000
_cell.angle_alpha   90.00
_cell.angle_beta   90.00
_cell.angle_gamma   90.00
#
_symmetry.space_group_name_H-M   'P 1'
#
loop_
_entity.id
_entity.type
_entity.pdbx_description
1 polymer ?
#
loop_
_entity_poly.entity_id
_entity_poly.type
_entity_poly.pdbx_seq_one_letter_code
_entity_poly.pdbx_strand_id
1 'polypeptide(L)'
;MEQFEILIAEDNPKDFEFLEQLLDSWEEDFQITRAPNGKVALEMGITRNKPLIISDIQMPEMNGIDFARNLWEKQPEARIVFWSQFKDEMYVRALAKIVPPETVYGYILKSSPRERIASAIRTVLLEEQCWIAPEVRKVQGRAGHSLTALSDIEYEALLDISLGLTDNLIAQRRYLSRRGVQSRLNSLYNKLGLDLEQFHCDKVGDSFNLRNRAVAVSLARGLVNAFEMEHEEKDFQIWFKRFQASHKPK
;
A
#
# COMPACT_ATOMS: atom_id res chain seq x y z
N MET A 1 -29.19 2.20 -24.70
CA MET A 1 -28.08 2.83 -23.92
C MET A 1 -27.10 1.71 -23.61
N GLU A 2 -25.83 2.00 -23.64
CA GLU A 2 -24.81 1.04 -23.26
C GLU A 2 -24.89 0.86 -21.74
N GLN A 3 -25.06 -0.36 -21.25
CA GLN A 3 -25.11 -0.67 -19.83
C GLN A 3 -23.69 -0.98 -19.34
N PHE A 4 -23.24 -0.29 -18.29
CA PHE A 4 -21.92 -0.50 -17.70
C PHE A 4 -22.02 -1.38 -16.47
N GLU A 5 -21.26 -2.45 -16.41
CA GLU A 5 -21.13 -3.27 -15.20
C GLU A 5 -19.99 -2.77 -14.31
N ILE A 6 -20.32 -2.35 -13.08
CA ILE A 6 -19.35 -1.90 -12.08
C ILE A 6 -19.32 -2.87 -10.91
N LEU A 7 -18.12 -3.31 -10.55
CA LEU A 7 -17.87 -4.08 -9.33
C LEU A 7 -17.34 -3.13 -8.24
N ILE A 8 -18.05 -3.06 -7.13
CA ILE A 8 -17.61 -2.28 -5.95
C ILE A 8 -17.15 -3.25 -4.88
N ALA A 9 -15.84 -3.24 -4.59
CA ALA A 9 -15.20 -3.98 -3.52
C ALA A 9 -15.10 -3.06 -2.29
N GLU A 10 -16.05 -3.22 -1.36
CA GLU A 10 -16.18 -2.39 -0.17
C GLU A 10 -16.86 -3.19 0.95
N ASP A 11 -16.19 -3.32 2.09
CA ASP A 11 -16.69 -4.06 3.25
C ASP A 11 -17.67 -3.21 4.09
N ASN A 12 -17.49 -1.88 4.14
CA ASN A 12 -18.35 -0.98 4.87
C ASN A 12 -19.66 -0.71 4.10
N PRO A 13 -20.83 -1.10 4.66
CA PRO A 13 -22.11 -0.88 3.98
C PRO A 13 -22.43 0.60 3.69
N LYS A 14 -22.03 1.53 4.56
CA LYS A 14 -22.31 2.97 4.38
C LYS A 14 -21.49 3.56 3.23
N ASP A 15 -20.23 3.12 3.10
CA ASP A 15 -19.36 3.55 2.04
C ASP A 15 -19.82 2.98 0.69
N PHE A 16 -20.30 1.74 0.68
CA PHE A 16 -20.93 1.14 -0.50
C PHE A 16 -22.19 1.93 -0.91
N GLU A 17 -23.09 2.19 0.03
CA GLU A 17 -24.34 2.96 -0.22
C GLU A 17 -24.02 4.36 -0.78
N PHE A 18 -22.98 5.03 -0.27
CA PHE A 18 -22.53 6.31 -0.81
C PHE A 18 -22.14 6.22 -2.29
N LEU A 19 -21.37 5.18 -2.67
CA LEU A 19 -20.95 4.98 -4.07
C LEU A 19 -22.14 4.63 -4.97
N GLU A 20 -23.05 3.79 -4.48
CA GLU A 20 -24.28 3.42 -5.20
C GLU A 20 -25.12 4.69 -5.49
N GLN A 21 -25.43 5.52 -4.48
CA GLN A 21 -26.13 6.78 -4.65
C GLN A 21 -25.39 7.78 -5.54
N LEU A 22 -24.08 7.75 -5.55
CA LEU A 22 -23.26 8.59 -6.43
C LEU A 22 -23.46 8.19 -7.89
N LEU A 23 -23.35 6.90 -8.19
CA LEU A 23 -23.49 6.36 -9.54
C LEU A 23 -24.93 6.46 -10.06
N ASP A 24 -25.93 6.20 -9.21
CA ASP A 24 -27.37 6.35 -9.54
C ASP A 24 -27.73 7.80 -9.90
N SER A 25 -26.94 8.78 -9.47
CA SER A 25 -27.18 10.19 -9.83
C SER A 25 -26.70 10.57 -11.25
N TRP A 26 -26.11 9.64 -11.98
CA TRP A 26 -25.58 9.87 -13.33
C TRP A 26 -26.60 9.48 -14.41
N GLU A 27 -26.38 9.94 -15.64
CA GLU A 27 -27.25 9.63 -16.79
C GLU A 27 -27.01 8.24 -17.39
N GLU A 28 -25.82 7.66 -17.11
CA GLU A 28 -25.42 6.34 -17.56
C GLU A 28 -26.14 5.25 -16.76
N ASP A 29 -26.46 4.13 -17.42
CA ASP A 29 -27.08 2.96 -16.78
C ASP A 29 -26.00 2.02 -16.24
N PHE A 30 -25.90 1.92 -14.91
CA PHE A 30 -24.93 1.09 -14.22
C PHE A 30 -25.57 -0.13 -13.57
N GLN A 31 -25.06 -1.29 -13.90
CA GLN A 31 -25.32 -2.51 -13.13
C GLN A 31 -24.25 -2.66 -12.05
N ILE A 32 -24.59 -2.33 -10.80
CA ILE A 32 -23.69 -2.34 -9.67
C ILE A 32 -23.70 -3.72 -9.00
N THR A 33 -22.52 -4.29 -8.78
CA THR A 33 -22.36 -5.53 -8.01
C THR A 33 -21.46 -5.25 -6.82
N ARG A 34 -21.87 -5.68 -5.61
CA ARG A 34 -21.06 -5.54 -4.41
C ARG A 34 -20.20 -6.78 -4.13
N ALA A 35 -18.94 -6.57 -3.76
CA ALA A 35 -18.08 -7.57 -3.13
C ALA A 35 -17.68 -7.09 -1.72
N PRO A 36 -17.92 -7.87 -0.66
CA PRO A 36 -17.65 -7.43 0.72
C PRO A 36 -16.18 -7.56 1.13
N ASN A 37 -15.33 -8.10 0.27
CA ASN A 37 -13.88 -8.24 0.48
C ASN A 37 -13.16 -8.49 -0.84
N GLY A 38 -11.83 -8.40 -0.82
CA GLY A 38 -11.03 -8.56 -2.04
C GLY A 38 -11.04 -9.97 -2.61
N LYS A 39 -11.30 -11.01 -1.81
CA LYS A 39 -11.39 -12.40 -2.31
C LYS A 39 -12.62 -12.59 -3.17
N VAL A 40 -13.79 -12.16 -2.68
CA VAL A 40 -15.03 -12.20 -3.45
C VAL A 40 -14.93 -11.30 -4.69
N ALA A 41 -14.30 -10.11 -4.55
CA ALA A 41 -14.05 -9.22 -5.67
C ALA A 41 -13.19 -9.88 -6.76
N LEU A 42 -12.16 -10.64 -6.36
CA LEU A 42 -11.32 -11.38 -7.31
C LEU A 42 -12.10 -12.46 -8.06
N GLU A 43 -12.88 -13.28 -7.35
CA GLU A 43 -13.70 -14.33 -7.96
C GLU A 43 -14.68 -13.75 -8.99
N MET A 44 -15.30 -12.60 -8.69
CA MET A 44 -16.20 -11.90 -9.61
C MET A 44 -15.46 -11.19 -10.74
N GLY A 45 -14.31 -10.56 -10.46
CA GLY A 45 -13.57 -9.75 -11.42
C GLY A 45 -12.94 -10.57 -12.53
N ILE A 46 -12.38 -11.75 -12.22
CA ILE A 46 -11.72 -12.61 -13.22
C ILE A 46 -12.66 -13.20 -14.26
N THR A 47 -13.97 -13.24 -13.99
CA THR A 47 -14.97 -13.76 -14.92
C THR A 47 -15.52 -12.70 -15.89
N ARG A 48 -15.21 -11.43 -15.65
CA ARG A 48 -15.68 -10.28 -16.44
C ARG A 48 -14.66 -9.91 -17.51
N ASN A 49 -15.13 -9.36 -18.62
CA ASN A 49 -14.26 -8.81 -19.64
C ASN A 49 -13.99 -7.34 -19.35
N LYS A 50 -12.72 -6.94 -19.24
CA LYS A 50 -12.27 -5.57 -18.94
C LYS A 50 -13.05 -4.94 -17.77
N PRO A 51 -13.01 -5.54 -16.58
CA PRO A 51 -13.87 -5.12 -15.48
C PRO A 51 -13.61 -3.68 -15.04
N LEU A 52 -14.72 -2.96 -14.77
CA LEU A 52 -14.72 -1.62 -14.17
C LEU A 52 -14.90 -1.79 -12.65
N ILE A 53 -13.96 -1.28 -11.86
CA ILE A 53 -13.90 -1.58 -10.44
C ILE A 53 -13.69 -0.32 -9.63
N ILE A 54 -14.41 -0.21 -8.51
CA ILE A 54 -14.10 0.70 -7.41
C ILE A 54 -13.73 -0.17 -6.22
N SER A 55 -12.56 0.03 -5.63
CA SER A 55 -12.07 -0.81 -4.53
C SER A 55 -11.58 0.00 -3.36
N ASP A 56 -12.03 -0.33 -2.15
CA ASP A 56 -11.26 0.06 -0.97
C ASP A 56 -9.93 -0.71 -0.94
N ILE A 57 -8.98 -0.13 -0.24
CA ILE A 57 -7.68 -0.77 0.01
C ILE A 57 -7.75 -1.68 1.22
N GLN A 58 -8.40 -1.26 2.29
CA GLN A 58 -8.48 -2.04 3.52
C GLN A 58 -9.77 -2.84 3.61
N MET A 59 -9.69 -4.09 3.28
CA MET A 59 -10.80 -5.04 3.38
C MET A 59 -10.37 -6.32 4.09
N PRO A 60 -11.30 -7.03 4.75
CA PRO A 60 -11.02 -8.33 5.36
C PRO A 60 -10.66 -9.38 4.29
N GLU A 61 -10.03 -10.47 4.72
CA GLU A 61 -9.60 -11.63 3.93
C GLU A 61 -8.53 -11.32 2.87
N MET A 62 -8.78 -10.37 1.97
CA MET A 62 -7.86 -9.90 0.94
C MET A 62 -8.02 -8.39 0.78
N ASN A 63 -6.93 -7.65 0.94
CA ASN A 63 -6.93 -6.20 0.75
C ASN A 63 -7.00 -5.81 -0.73
N GLY A 64 -7.31 -4.53 -1.00
CA GLY A 64 -7.47 -4.02 -2.37
C GLY A 64 -6.19 -4.04 -3.21
N ILE A 65 -5.01 -4.00 -2.59
CA ILE A 65 -3.72 -4.09 -3.30
C ILE A 65 -3.47 -5.52 -3.78
N ASP A 66 -3.66 -6.52 -2.89
CA ASP A 66 -3.49 -7.92 -3.24
C ASP A 66 -4.57 -8.37 -4.22
N PHE A 67 -5.80 -7.89 -4.06
CA PHE A 67 -6.86 -8.06 -5.04
C PHE A 67 -6.45 -7.54 -6.42
N ALA A 68 -5.98 -6.29 -6.51
CA ALA A 68 -5.57 -5.69 -7.77
C ALA A 68 -4.40 -6.43 -8.42
N ARG A 69 -3.39 -6.84 -7.62
CA ARG A 69 -2.25 -7.63 -8.10
C ARG A 69 -2.73 -8.92 -8.78
N ASN A 70 -3.55 -9.72 -8.08
CA ASN A 70 -4.04 -10.99 -8.60
C ASN A 70 -4.99 -10.82 -9.79
N LEU A 71 -5.77 -9.72 -9.81
CA LEU A 71 -6.65 -9.43 -10.92
C LEU A 71 -5.87 -9.00 -12.17
N TRP A 72 -4.93 -8.07 -12.06
CA TRP A 72 -4.14 -7.57 -13.18
C TRP A 72 -3.23 -8.63 -13.79
N GLU A 73 -2.81 -9.65 -13.04
CA GLU A 73 -2.12 -10.82 -13.61
C GLU A 73 -2.98 -11.57 -14.63
N LYS A 74 -4.30 -11.54 -14.50
CA LYS A 74 -5.26 -12.24 -15.37
C LYS A 74 -5.99 -11.31 -16.32
N GLN A 75 -6.24 -10.09 -15.90
CA GLN A 75 -7.02 -9.04 -16.55
C GLN A 75 -6.25 -7.72 -16.55
N PRO A 76 -5.14 -7.56 -17.30
CA PRO A 76 -4.30 -6.37 -17.27
C PRO A 76 -5.03 -5.10 -17.73
N GLU A 77 -6.12 -5.23 -18.48
CA GLU A 77 -6.97 -4.13 -18.94
C GLU A 77 -8.05 -3.74 -17.91
N ALA A 78 -8.13 -4.38 -16.74
CA ALA A 78 -9.07 -4.01 -15.69
C ALA A 78 -8.80 -2.58 -15.21
N ARG A 79 -9.85 -1.76 -15.20
CA ARG A 79 -9.78 -0.37 -14.70
C ARG A 79 -10.19 -0.34 -13.24
N ILE A 80 -9.30 0.14 -12.37
CA ILE A 80 -9.53 0.16 -10.93
C ILE A 80 -9.39 1.57 -10.39
N VAL A 81 -10.42 2.03 -9.68
CA VAL A 81 -10.36 3.23 -8.82
C VAL A 81 -10.18 2.78 -7.37
N PHE A 82 -9.03 3.06 -6.80
CA PHE A 82 -8.82 2.89 -5.36
C PHE A 82 -9.44 4.08 -4.63
N TRP A 83 -10.43 3.79 -3.80
CA TRP A 83 -11.14 4.76 -2.98
C TRP A 83 -10.86 4.49 -1.51
N SER A 84 -9.91 5.21 -0.92
CA SER A 84 -9.33 4.87 0.37
C SER A 84 -9.35 6.02 1.36
N GLN A 85 -9.38 5.70 2.65
CA GLN A 85 -9.19 6.67 3.73
C GLN A 85 -7.73 7.14 3.84
N PHE A 86 -6.78 6.39 3.28
CA PHE A 86 -5.35 6.53 3.52
C PHE A 86 -4.63 7.17 2.33
N LYS A 87 -3.68 8.04 2.66
CA LYS A 87 -2.71 8.63 1.71
C LYS A 87 -1.29 8.13 1.97
N ASP A 88 -1.17 7.01 2.68
CA ASP A 88 0.11 6.50 3.16
C ASP A 88 1.03 6.11 2.02
N GLU A 89 2.30 6.45 2.15
CA GLU A 89 3.33 6.23 1.13
C GLU A 89 3.45 4.75 0.76
N MET A 90 3.22 3.86 1.70
CA MET A 90 3.28 2.42 1.49
C MET A 90 2.29 1.92 0.43
N TYR A 91 1.02 2.37 0.45
CA TYR A 91 0.04 1.96 -0.56
C TYR A 91 0.41 2.47 -1.95
N VAL A 92 0.92 3.71 -2.00
CA VAL A 92 1.41 4.32 -3.24
C VAL A 92 2.60 3.54 -3.81
N ARG A 93 3.53 3.11 -2.96
CA ARG A 93 4.67 2.26 -3.34
C ARG A 93 4.24 0.86 -3.76
N ALA A 94 3.31 0.25 -3.02
CA ALA A 94 2.80 -1.07 -3.35
C ALA A 94 2.11 -1.08 -4.72
N LEU A 95 1.27 -0.07 -5.00
CA LEU A 95 0.63 0.11 -6.30
C LEU A 95 1.65 0.31 -7.43
N ALA A 96 2.66 1.15 -7.23
CA ALA A 96 3.69 1.38 -8.24
C ALA A 96 4.44 0.11 -8.68
N LYS A 97 4.48 -0.92 -7.81
CA LYS A 97 5.13 -2.21 -8.10
C LYS A 97 4.24 -3.19 -8.87
N ILE A 98 2.92 -3.05 -8.77
CA ILE A 98 1.96 -4.03 -9.32
C ILE A 98 1.17 -3.52 -10.52
N VAL A 99 1.10 -2.21 -10.74
CA VAL A 99 0.38 -1.63 -11.89
C VAL A 99 1.06 -2.06 -13.18
N PRO A 100 0.37 -2.76 -14.09
CA PRO A 100 0.94 -3.11 -15.39
C PRO A 100 1.19 -1.86 -16.23
N PRO A 101 2.15 -1.91 -17.19
CA PRO A 101 2.32 -0.83 -18.16
C PRO A 101 1.00 -0.56 -18.91
N GLU A 102 0.69 0.70 -19.15
CA GLU A 102 -0.50 1.16 -19.87
C GLU A 102 -1.85 0.90 -19.18
N THR A 103 -1.87 0.34 -17.98
CA THR A 103 -3.11 0.13 -17.23
C THR A 103 -3.66 1.47 -16.70
N VAL A 104 -4.95 1.68 -16.95
CA VAL A 104 -5.69 2.85 -16.44
C VAL A 104 -6.17 2.58 -15.02
N TYR A 105 -5.76 3.42 -14.09
CA TYR A 105 -6.19 3.32 -12.69
C TYR A 105 -6.34 4.70 -12.04
N GLY A 106 -7.06 4.73 -10.93
CA GLY A 106 -7.21 5.92 -10.09
C GLY A 106 -6.92 5.69 -8.63
N TYR A 107 -6.53 6.76 -7.94
CA TYR A 107 -6.42 6.78 -6.48
C TYR A 107 -7.06 8.06 -5.95
N ILE A 108 -8.14 7.91 -5.20
CA ILE A 108 -8.89 9.02 -4.60
C ILE A 108 -9.13 8.76 -3.11
N LEU A 109 -9.08 9.82 -2.31
CA LEU A 109 -9.33 9.72 -0.87
C LEU A 109 -10.83 9.74 -0.57
N LYS A 110 -11.30 8.93 0.39
CA LYS A 110 -12.68 8.94 0.90
C LYS A 110 -13.06 10.30 1.50
N SER A 111 -12.09 11.07 1.98
CA SER A 111 -12.27 12.44 2.49
C SER A 111 -12.39 13.51 1.41
N SER A 112 -12.29 13.16 0.13
CA SER A 112 -12.44 14.11 -0.97
C SER A 112 -13.91 14.56 -1.13
N PRO A 113 -14.16 15.79 -1.61
CA PRO A 113 -15.50 16.22 -1.95
C PRO A 113 -16.19 15.28 -2.96
N ARG A 114 -17.52 15.12 -2.84
CA ARG A 114 -18.34 14.23 -3.67
C ARG A 114 -18.08 14.43 -5.17
N GLU A 115 -18.01 15.69 -5.61
CA GLU A 115 -17.79 16.06 -7.02
C GLU A 115 -16.41 15.59 -7.52
N ARG A 116 -15.38 15.62 -6.64
CA ARG A 116 -14.04 15.13 -6.98
C ARG A 116 -14.02 13.61 -7.07
N ILE A 117 -14.74 12.91 -6.17
CA ILE A 117 -14.88 11.45 -6.23
C ILE A 117 -15.59 11.06 -7.52
N ALA A 118 -16.69 11.72 -7.86
CA ALA A 118 -17.42 11.50 -9.12
C ALA A 118 -16.53 11.71 -10.34
N SER A 119 -15.79 12.82 -10.39
CA SER A 119 -14.87 13.13 -11.48
C SER A 119 -13.78 12.07 -11.63
N ALA A 120 -13.17 11.62 -10.53
CA ALA A 120 -12.14 10.59 -10.54
C ALA A 120 -12.67 9.26 -11.09
N ILE A 121 -13.86 8.83 -10.63
CA ILE A 121 -14.49 7.59 -11.10
C ILE A 121 -14.81 7.68 -12.59
N ARG A 122 -15.42 8.76 -13.06
CA ARG A 122 -15.77 9.00 -14.47
C ARG A 122 -14.51 8.96 -15.34
N THR A 123 -13.48 9.71 -14.98
CA THR A 123 -12.23 9.81 -15.72
C THR A 123 -11.54 8.45 -15.88
N VAL A 124 -11.53 7.62 -14.83
CA VAL A 124 -10.88 6.32 -14.89
C VAL A 124 -11.75 5.26 -15.58
N LEU A 125 -13.01 5.15 -15.19
CA LEU A 125 -13.85 4.04 -15.64
C LEU A 125 -14.44 4.29 -17.04
N LEU A 126 -14.79 5.52 -17.40
CA LEU A 126 -15.47 5.84 -18.65
C LEU A 126 -14.56 6.54 -19.67
N GLU A 127 -13.69 7.48 -19.22
CA GLU A 127 -12.81 8.24 -20.12
C GLU A 127 -11.46 7.58 -20.36
N GLU A 128 -11.17 6.45 -19.68
CA GLU A 128 -9.93 5.68 -19.80
C GLU A 128 -8.65 6.47 -19.51
N GLN A 129 -8.70 7.38 -18.53
CA GLN A 129 -7.57 8.20 -18.11
C GLN A 129 -7.22 7.95 -16.65
N CYS A 130 -5.92 7.96 -16.34
CA CYS A 130 -5.47 7.82 -14.96
C CYS A 130 -5.83 9.04 -14.11
N TRP A 131 -6.30 8.78 -12.89
CA TRP A 131 -6.58 9.82 -11.91
C TRP A 131 -5.82 9.58 -10.61
N ILE A 132 -4.91 10.48 -10.25
CA ILE A 132 -4.19 10.42 -8.99
C ILE A 132 -4.47 11.70 -8.20
N ALA A 133 -5.02 11.57 -7.01
CA ALA A 133 -5.27 12.71 -6.13
C ALA A 133 -4.00 13.52 -5.87
N PRO A 134 -4.05 14.87 -5.84
CA PRO A 134 -2.87 15.72 -5.63
C PRO A 134 -2.09 15.40 -4.35
N GLU A 135 -2.80 14.96 -3.30
CA GLU A 135 -2.23 14.54 -2.02
C GLU A 135 -1.38 13.29 -2.19
N VAL A 136 -1.83 12.34 -3.01
CA VAL A 136 -1.15 11.10 -3.34
C VAL A 136 0.02 11.34 -4.31
N ARG A 137 -0.15 12.24 -5.29
CA ARG A 137 0.94 12.67 -6.20
C ARG A 137 2.14 13.25 -5.46
N LYS A 138 1.90 14.00 -4.38
CA LYS A 138 2.98 14.52 -3.53
C LYS A 138 3.78 13.41 -2.89
N VAL A 139 3.11 12.31 -2.52
CA VAL A 139 3.76 11.12 -1.95
C VAL A 139 4.54 10.38 -3.03
N GLN A 140 3.97 10.19 -4.21
CA GLN A 140 4.67 9.60 -5.37
C GLN A 140 5.93 10.39 -5.76
N GLY A 141 5.82 11.72 -5.83
CA GLY A 141 6.95 12.59 -6.13
C GLY A 141 8.07 12.51 -5.08
N ARG A 142 7.72 12.33 -3.80
CA ARG A 142 8.70 12.10 -2.73
C ARG A 142 9.36 10.72 -2.85
N ALA A 143 8.60 9.70 -3.18
CA ALA A 143 9.11 8.34 -3.34
C ALA A 143 10.08 8.20 -4.52
N GLY A 144 9.94 9.04 -5.56
CA GLY A 144 10.77 8.95 -6.77
C GLY A 144 11.96 9.89 -6.86
N HIS A 145 11.94 11.07 -6.21
CA HIS A 145 12.88 12.15 -6.52
C HIS A 145 13.41 12.94 -5.32
N SER A 146 13.04 12.64 -4.10
CA SER A 146 13.50 13.39 -2.92
C SER A 146 14.72 12.73 -2.28
N LEU A 147 15.74 13.53 -1.93
CA LEU A 147 16.88 13.11 -1.11
C LEU A 147 16.47 12.54 0.25
N THR A 148 15.23 12.82 0.69
CA THR A 148 14.63 12.33 1.94
C THR A 148 13.72 11.13 1.74
N ALA A 149 13.45 10.68 0.50
CA ALA A 149 12.65 9.50 0.24
C ALA A 149 13.43 8.23 0.54
N LEU A 150 12.79 7.28 1.21
CA LEU A 150 13.38 5.97 1.44
C LEU A 150 13.45 5.21 0.12
N SER A 151 14.61 4.64 -0.19
CA SER A 151 14.73 3.62 -1.23
C SER A 151 14.00 2.33 -0.78
N ASP A 152 13.74 1.41 -1.70
CA ASP A 152 13.14 0.11 -1.36
C ASP A 152 13.97 -0.66 -0.33
N ILE A 153 15.29 -0.58 -0.43
CA ILE A 153 16.23 -1.22 0.49
C ILE A 153 16.13 -0.64 1.92
N GLU A 154 15.97 0.67 2.04
CA GLU A 154 15.80 1.35 3.33
C GLU A 154 14.40 1.11 3.89
N TYR A 155 13.40 1.05 3.01
CA TYR A 155 12.04 0.71 3.39
C TYR A 155 11.92 -0.72 3.92
N GLU A 156 12.57 -1.69 3.26
CA GLU A 156 12.67 -3.06 3.77
C GLU A 156 13.36 -3.13 5.13
N ALA A 157 14.43 -2.35 5.33
CA ALA A 157 15.10 -2.27 6.63
C ALA A 157 14.18 -1.66 7.71
N LEU A 158 13.33 -0.69 7.33
CA LEU A 158 12.32 -0.12 8.22
C LEU A 158 11.29 -1.16 8.64
N LEU A 159 10.76 -1.95 7.71
CA LEU A 159 9.82 -3.03 8.01
C LEU A 159 10.45 -4.07 8.95
N ASP A 160 11.69 -4.49 8.67
CA ASP A 160 12.41 -5.45 9.51
C ASP A 160 12.61 -4.95 10.95
N ILE A 161 12.98 -3.68 11.16
CA ILE A 161 13.08 -3.13 12.52
C ILE A 161 11.73 -2.91 13.19
N SER A 162 10.67 -2.66 12.41
CA SER A 162 9.31 -2.52 12.92
C SER A 162 8.74 -3.85 13.41
N LEU A 163 9.18 -4.97 12.82
CA LEU A 163 8.94 -6.33 13.33
C LEU A 163 9.82 -6.69 14.56
N GLY A 164 10.70 -5.79 15.01
CA GLY A 164 11.59 -6.04 16.14
C GLY A 164 12.78 -6.96 15.82
N LEU A 165 13.13 -7.17 14.55
CA LEU A 165 14.20 -8.08 14.17
C LEU A 165 15.57 -7.52 14.56
N THR A 166 16.47 -8.39 15.04
CA THR A 166 17.87 -8.04 15.31
C THR A 166 18.68 -7.93 14.01
N ASP A 167 19.83 -7.24 14.04
CA ASP A 167 20.74 -7.14 12.88
C ASP A 167 21.13 -8.51 12.29
N ASN A 168 21.32 -9.49 13.15
CA ASN A 168 21.67 -10.84 12.73
C ASN A 168 20.50 -11.50 11.98
N LEU A 169 19.28 -11.35 12.45
CA LEU A 169 18.10 -11.95 11.82
C LEU A 169 17.78 -11.24 10.51
N ILE A 170 17.92 -9.91 10.45
CA ILE A 170 17.79 -9.13 9.21
C ILE A 170 18.85 -9.59 8.19
N ALA A 171 20.11 -9.75 8.62
CA ALA A 171 21.18 -10.20 7.76
C ALA A 171 20.85 -11.56 7.10
N GLN A 172 20.29 -12.49 7.87
CA GLN A 172 19.88 -13.81 7.39
C GLN A 172 18.65 -13.73 6.47
N ARG A 173 17.64 -12.95 6.85
CA ARG A 173 16.42 -12.78 6.07
C ARG A 173 16.67 -12.16 4.71
N ARG A 174 17.56 -11.15 4.66
CA ARG A 174 17.86 -10.35 3.45
C ARG A 174 19.14 -10.78 2.73
N TYR A 175 19.76 -11.89 3.13
CA TYR A 175 21.01 -12.39 2.56
C TYR A 175 22.14 -11.35 2.55
N LEU A 176 22.31 -10.66 3.68
CA LEU A 176 23.29 -9.60 3.86
C LEU A 176 24.36 -9.95 4.90
N SER A 177 25.49 -9.22 4.84
CA SER A 177 26.38 -9.16 5.97
C SER A 177 25.81 -8.25 7.07
N ARG A 178 26.19 -8.49 8.33
CA ARG A 178 25.82 -7.61 9.45
C ARG A 178 26.23 -6.15 9.22
N ARG A 179 27.38 -5.92 8.59
CA ARG A 179 27.86 -4.58 8.20
C ARG A 179 26.94 -3.95 7.15
N GLY A 180 26.42 -4.74 6.20
CA GLY A 180 25.45 -4.30 5.20
C GLY A 180 24.13 -3.85 5.84
N VAL A 181 23.64 -4.58 6.85
CA VAL A 181 22.46 -4.19 7.63
C VAL A 181 22.68 -2.86 8.34
N GLN A 182 23.79 -2.70 9.05
CA GLN A 182 24.12 -1.45 9.75
C GLN A 182 24.24 -0.25 8.79
N SER A 183 24.82 -0.45 7.61
CA SER A 183 24.88 0.61 6.59
C SER A 183 23.50 1.03 6.12
N ARG A 184 22.57 0.07 5.89
CA ARG A 184 21.18 0.37 5.51
C ARG A 184 20.42 1.11 6.62
N LEU A 185 20.59 0.67 7.87
CA LEU A 185 19.97 1.32 9.03
C LEU A 185 20.49 2.75 9.22
N ASN A 186 21.79 2.99 9.07
CA ASN A 186 22.35 4.34 9.16
C ASN A 186 21.78 5.25 8.06
N SER A 187 21.68 4.76 6.82
CA SER A 187 21.06 5.50 5.72
C SER A 187 19.58 5.81 6.01
N LEU A 188 18.83 4.84 6.51
CA LEU A 188 17.45 5.02 6.96
C LEU A 188 17.33 6.12 8.04
N TYR A 189 18.17 6.05 9.08
CA TYR A 189 18.14 7.04 10.16
C TYR A 189 18.42 8.45 9.66
N ASN A 190 19.42 8.62 8.80
CA ASN A 190 19.74 9.92 8.21
C ASN A 190 18.56 10.48 7.39
N LYS A 191 17.91 9.66 6.57
CA LYS A 191 16.73 10.08 5.79
C LYS A 191 15.50 10.38 6.64
N LEU A 192 15.37 9.73 7.79
CA LEU A 192 14.33 10.04 8.76
C LEU A 192 14.63 11.32 9.56
N GLY A 193 15.81 11.92 9.39
CA GLY A 193 16.27 13.09 10.16
C GLY A 193 16.66 12.74 11.59
N LEU A 194 17.09 11.50 11.80
CA LEU A 194 17.62 11.02 13.08
C LEU A 194 19.14 11.07 13.02
N ASP A 195 19.68 12.30 12.96
CA ASP A 195 21.11 12.52 12.81
C ASP A 195 21.85 12.01 14.06
N LEU A 196 22.74 11.04 13.86
CA LEU A 196 23.54 10.44 14.91
C LEU A 196 24.40 11.48 15.66
N GLU A 197 24.85 12.54 14.97
CA GLU A 197 25.64 13.60 15.60
C GLU A 197 24.84 14.47 16.56
N GLN A 198 23.56 14.71 16.29
CA GLN A 198 22.68 15.46 17.21
C GLN A 198 22.29 14.68 18.47
N PHE A 199 22.31 13.34 18.40
CA PHE A 199 21.95 12.45 19.49
C PHE A 199 23.15 11.87 20.24
N HIS A 200 24.37 12.05 19.76
CA HIS A 200 25.63 11.68 20.41
C HIS A 200 26.21 12.79 21.31
N CYS A 201 25.37 13.62 21.87
CA CYS A 201 25.84 14.51 22.95
C CYS A 201 26.17 13.61 24.16
N ASP A 202 27.41 13.66 24.64
CA ASP A 202 27.99 12.82 25.70
C ASP A 202 27.18 12.76 27.04
N LYS A 203 26.12 13.56 27.14
CA LYS A 203 25.19 13.59 28.26
C LYS A 203 23.84 12.85 28.01
N VAL A 204 23.57 12.38 26.81
CA VAL A 204 22.27 11.82 26.40
C VAL A 204 22.42 10.45 25.69
N GLY A 205 23.63 9.92 25.61
CA GLY A 205 23.99 8.73 24.80
C GLY A 205 23.18 7.45 25.09
N ASP A 206 22.61 7.31 26.27
CA ASP A 206 21.73 6.17 26.64
C ASP A 206 20.22 6.50 26.62
N SER A 207 19.84 7.73 26.25
CA SER A 207 18.46 8.20 26.41
C SER A 207 17.54 7.81 25.24
N PHE A 208 18.09 7.42 24.08
CA PHE A 208 17.30 7.13 22.89
C PHE A 208 17.73 5.85 22.19
N ASN A 209 16.78 4.94 22.02
CA ASN A 209 16.95 3.82 21.09
C ASN A 209 16.57 4.29 19.67
N LEU A 210 17.57 4.48 18.80
CA LEU A 210 17.38 4.95 17.42
C LEU A 210 16.43 4.07 16.62
N ARG A 211 16.42 2.75 16.85
CA ARG A 211 15.47 1.84 16.18
C ARG A 211 14.03 2.19 16.58
N ASN A 212 13.76 2.26 17.87
CA ASN A 212 12.43 2.60 18.36
C ASN A 212 12.01 4.00 17.90
N ARG A 213 12.95 4.94 17.87
CA ARG A 213 12.69 6.30 17.38
C ARG A 213 12.36 6.31 15.89
N ALA A 214 13.09 5.53 15.08
CA ALA A 214 12.84 5.39 13.65
C ALA A 214 11.43 4.82 13.39
N VAL A 215 11.03 3.78 14.11
CA VAL A 215 9.68 3.21 14.02
C VAL A 215 8.62 4.24 14.40
N ALA A 216 8.78 4.94 15.54
CA ALA A 216 7.83 5.96 15.98
C ALA A 216 7.68 7.12 14.97
N VAL A 217 8.79 7.63 14.42
CA VAL A 217 8.77 8.68 13.40
C VAL A 217 8.11 8.18 12.11
N SER A 218 8.35 6.93 11.73
CA SER A 218 7.77 6.34 10.53
C SER A 218 6.27 6.14 10.65
N LEU A 219 5.77 5.70 11.79
CA LEU A 219 4.33 5.63 12.09
C LEU A 219 3.69 7.03 12.05
N ALA A 220 4.32 8.04 12.68
CA ALA A 220 3.81 9.41 12.67
C ALA A 220 3.78 10.04 11.28
N ARG A 221 4.64 9.60 10.35
CA ARG A 221 4.70 10.06 8.96
C ARG A 221 3.87 9.22 7.99
N GLY A 222 3.19 8.15 8.45
CA GLY A 222 2.45 7.22 7.59
C GLY A 222 3.33 6.43 6.62
N LEU A 223 4.62 6.22 6.96
CA LEU A 223 5.51 5.36 6.19
C LEU A 223 5.24 3.88 6.44
N VAL A 224 4.72 3.57 7.62
CA VAL A 224 4.31 2.22 8.06
C VAL A 224 3.00 2.37 8.83
N ASN A 225 2.10 1.40 8.72
CA ASN A 225 0.88 1.33 9.51
C ASN A 225 0.61 -0.09 10.04
N ALA A 226 -0.39 -0.25 10.90
CA ALA A 226 -0.71 -1.53 11.53
C ALA A 226 -1.10 -2.62 10.51
N PHE A 227 -1.78 -2.24 9.44
CA PHE A 227 -2.23 -3.17 8.41
C PHE A 227 -1.06 -3.77 7.62
N GLU A 228 -0.10 -2.92 7.20
CA GLU A 228 1.11 -3.39 6.52
C GLU A 228 1.96 -4.27 7.45
N MET A 229 2.04 -3.87 8.73
CA MET A 229 2.77 -4.67 9.71
C MET A 229 2.14 -6.06 9.91
N GLU A 230 0.82 -6.19 9.85
CA GLU A 230 0.15 -7.49 9.90
C GLU A 230 0.49 -8.36 8.68
N HIS A 231 0.57 -7.75 7.51
CA HIS A 231 0.95 -8.46 6.28
C HIS A 231 2.41 -8.89 6.33
N GLU A 232 3.32 -7.99 6.67
CA GLU A 232 4.76 -8.27 6.79
C GLU A 232 5.06 -9.30 7.89
N GLU A 233 4.28 -9.30 8.99
CA GLU A 233 4.37 -10.33 10.03
C GLU A 233 3.99 -11.71 9.48
N LYS A 234 2.95 -11.84 8.66
CA LYS A 234 2.58 -13.11 8.02
C LYS A 234 3.71 -13.63 7.14
N ASP A 235 4.30 -12.77 6.32
CA ASP A 235 5.43 -13.12 5.46
C ASP A 235 6.66 -13.50 6.28
N PHE A 236 6.94 -12.77 7.35
CA PHE A 236 8.00 -13.10 8.29
C PHE A 236 7.79 -14.47 8.92
N GLN A 237 6.59 -14.80 9.38
CA GLN A 237 6.29 -16.10 10.00
C GLN A 237 6.49 -17.27 9.03
N ILE A 238 6.14 -17.09 7.75
CA ILE A 238 6.38 -18.10 6.70
C ILE A 238 7.88 -18.31 6.51
N TRP A 239 8.64 -17.22 6.38
CA TRP A 239 10.09 -17.28 6.25
C TRP A 239 10.75 -17.90 7.48
N PHE A 240 10.34 -17.49 8.69
CA PHE A 240 10.94 -17.92 9.95
C PHE A 240 10.73 -19.43 10.21
N LYS A 241 9.57 -19.98 9.87
CA LYS A 241 9.34 -21.43 9.92
C LYS A 241 10.31 -22.20 9.03
N ARG A 242 10.56 -21.72 7.81
CA ARG A 242 11.53 -22.34 6.88
C ARG A 242 12.96 -22.22 7.42
N PHE A 243 13.30 -21.07 7.96
CA PHE A 243 14.59 -20.81 8.58
C PHE A 243 14.86 -21.74 9.76
N GLN A 244 13.91 -21.89 10.68
CA GLN A 244 14.03 -22.83 11.80
C GLN A 244 14.17 -24.28 11.35
N ALA A 245 13.45 -24.70 10.32
CA ALA A 245 13.54 -26.05 9.78
C ALA A 245 14.95 -26.37 9.21
N SER A 246 15.62 -25.36 8.60
CA SER A 246 16.97 -25.50 8.03
C SER A 246 18.11 -25.40 9.07
N HIS A 247 17.82 -24.92 10.29
CA HIS A 247 18.79 -24.71 11.36
C HIS A 247 18.49 -25.54 12.63
N LYS A 248 17.75 -26.64 12.51
CA LYS A 248 17.60 -27.59 13.63
C LYS A 248 18.97 -28.19 13.97
N PRO A 249 19.41 -28.11 15.24
CA PRO A 249 20.61 -28.83 15.66
C PRO A 249 20.36 -30.33 15.42
N LYS A 250 21.40 -31.00 14.85
CA LYS A 250 21.45 -32.46 14.71
C LYS A 250 21.52 -33.12 16.08
#